data_0d639ef67f425f025d078ff076d2963a
#
_entry.id   0d639ef67f425f025d078ff076d2963a
#
_cell.length_a   1.000
_cell.length_b   1.000
_cell.length_c   1.000
_cell.angle_alpha   90.00
_cell.angle_beta   90.00
_cell.angle_gamma   90.00
#
_symmetry.space_group_name_H-M   'P 1'
#
loop_
_entity.id
_entity.type
_entity.pdbx_description
1 polymer ?
#
loop_
_entity_poly.entity_id
_entity_poly.type
_entity_poly.pdbx_seq_one_letter_code
_entity_poly.pdbx_strand_id
1 'polypeptide(L)'
;MSLFDDNPPSSPEENFPAKPSSDEPAEPASSERFDQPLGGDPLSCVAVTPAASVPTPNLPEDLRISWSWPHLLVFVIFVLASQIALGIVVIAYFSADRHLSQKQLKQLLESDPKLIIGTNVLWFALIFLFLYVTLAVLRDSPFWRSLGWKKLKSDPAGGQGRPWMYFLSGCGLSIFVVIASSRVKDADHVPIQEFFKNRTGAFSLMAMAVLVAPLVEETIFRGYLYPVLARITSEVLQFFGMEFSSATRTGVVASILMTGMLFGLMHAPQLGWTWGLISLLTLVGVIFTFARAWTGTVLASFLLHLGYNSMIAFTSIIVTKGFTHMPPGH
;
A
#
# COMPACT_ATOMS: atom_id res chain seq x y z
N MET A 1 25.56 -21.24 6.08
CA MET A 1 24.74 -22.34 5.55
C MET A 1 24.45 -21.99 4.10
N SER A 2 24.97 -22.81 3.20
CA SER A 2 25.36 -22.56 1.81
C SER A 2 24.20 -22.18 0.88
N LEU A 3 24.37 -21.11 0.10
CA LEU A 3 23.42 -20.56 -0.88
C LEU A 3 23.74 -20.99 -2.33
N PHE A 4 24.44 -22.08 -2.54
CA PHE A 4 24.69 -22.62 -3.89
C PHE A 4 24.70 -24.15 -3.80
N ASP A 5 23.58 -24.76 -4.24
CA ASP A 5 23.55 -26.15 -4.65
C ASP A 5 23.25 -26.16 -6.16
N ASP A 6 24.31 -26.31 -6.92
CA ASP A 6 24.30 -26.55 -8.38
C ASP A 6 24.01 -28.03 -8.65
N ASN A 7 22.74 -28.36 -8.92
CA ASN A 7 22.39 -29.61 -9.61
C ASN A 7 21.39 -29.27 -10.73
N PRO A 8 21.75 -29.62 -12.00
CA PRO A 8 20.81 -29.43 -13.12
C PRO A 8 19.69 -30.47 -13.05
N PRO A 9 18.45 -30.06 -13.40
CA PRO A 9 17.32 -30.99 -13.43
C PRO A 9 17.49 -32.00 -14.57
N SER A 10 17.29 -33.29 -14.23
CA SER A 10 17.15 -34.39 -15.15
C SER A 10 16.03 -34.14 -16.15
N SER A 11 16.36 -34.32 -17.43
CA SER A 11 15.45 -34.24 -18.56
C SER A 11 14.29 -35.25 -18.44
N PRO A 12 13.05 -34.84 -18.77
CA PRO A 12 11.95 -35.79 -18.89
C PRO A 12 12.09 -36.64 -20.15
N GLU A 13 11.89 -37.95 -20.00
CA GLU A 13 11.78 -38.90 -21.10
C GLU A 13 10.62 -38.51 -22.03
N GLU A 14 10.95 -38.33 -23.32
CA GLU A 14 9.97 -38.16 -24.40
C GLU A 14 9.25 -39.50 -24.67
N ASN A 15 8.01 -39.59 -24.23
CA ASN A 15 7.09 -40.63 -24.69
C ASN A 15 6.54 -40.23 -26.07
N PHE A 16 7.08 -40.85 -27.12
CA PHE A 16 6.52 -40.83 -28.48
C PHE A 16 5.31 -41.76 -28.57
N PRO A 17 4.16 -41.31 -29.07
CA PRO A 17 3.05 -42.21 -29.40
C PRO A 17 3.35 -42.99 -30.69
N ALA A 18 3.01 -44.26 -30.65
CA ALA A 18 3.22 -45.24 -31.71
C ALA A 18 2.47 -44.87 -33.03
N LYS A 19 3.17 -45.14 -34.15
CA LYS A 19 2.70 -44.97 -35.52
C LYS A 19 1.58 -45.98 -35.81
N PRO A 20 0.42 -45.60 -36.41
CA PRO A 20 -0.56 -46.56 -36.85
C PRO A 20 -0.13 -47.19 -38.19
N SER A 21 -0.35 -48.50 -38.28
CA SER A 21 -0.08 -49.34 -39.45
C SER A 21 -1.02 -49.05 -40.61
N SER A 22 -0.43 -48.95 -41.78
CA SER A 22 -1.09 -48.97 -43.11
C SER A 22 -1.70 -50.33 -43.35
N ASP A 23 -3.04 -50.41 -43.52
CA ASP A 23 -3.73 -51.37 -44.38
C ASP A 23 -5.24 -51.11 -44.32
N GLU A 24 -5.74 -50.36 -45.29
CA GLU A 24 -7.12 -50.49 -45.77
C GLU A 24 -7.25 -49.99 -47.19
N PRO A 25 -8.09 -50.62 -48.03
CA PRO A 25 -8.03 -50.49 -49.49
C PRO A 25 -8.88 -49.36 -50.04
N ALA A 26 -8.46 -48.87 -51.22
CA ALA A 26 -9.08 -47.85 -52.01
C ALA A 26 -10.45 -48.25 -52.52
N GLU A 27 -11.45 -47.37 -52.37
CA GLU A 27 -12.70 -47.34 -53.14
C GLU A 27 -12.72 -46.24 -54.20
N PRO A 28 -13.47 -46.46 -55.33
CA PRO A 28 -13.23 -45.74 -56.60
C PRO A 28 -13.96 -44.42 -56.72
N ALA A 29 -13.37 -43.56 -57.57
CA ALA A 29 -13.84 -42.28 -57.97
C ALA A 29 -15.24 -42.33 -58.62
N SER A 30 -16.19 -41.54 -58.15
CA SER A 30 -17.39 -41.15 -58.90
C SER A 30 -17.26 -39.71 -59.45
N SER A 31 -17.31 -39.62 -60.77
CA SER A 31 -17.36 -38.43 -61.59
C SER A 31 -18.70 -37.73 -61.42
N GLU A 32 -18.74 -36.49 -61.00
CA GLU A 32 -19.85 -35.58 -61.32
C GLU A 32 -19.32 -34.18 -61.62
N ARG A 33 -19.39 -33.91 -62.87
CA ARG A 33 -20.00 -32.86 -63.70
C ARG A 33 -19.86 -31.40 -63.19
N PHE A 34 -19.11 -30.69 -64.01
CA PHE A 34 -19.07 -29.25 -64.11
C PHE A 34 -20.49 -28.62 -64.24
N ASP A 35 -20.81 -27.66 -63.37
CA ASP A 35 -21.65 -26.54 -63.71
C ASP A 35 -21.08 -25.30 -62.98
N GLN A 36 -20.41 -24.44 -63.73
CA GLN A 36 -20.11 -23.09 -63.34
C GLN A 36 -21.27 -22.18 -63.66
N PRO A 37 -21.66 -21.25 -62.77
CA PRO A 37 -22.13 -19.94 -63.15
C PRO A 37 -21.03 -18.90 -62.90
N LEU A 38 -20.68 -18.23 -64.02
CA LEU A 38 -19.95 -16.98 -64.04
C LEU A 38 -20.83 -15.90 -63.35
N GLY A 39 -20.36 -15.43 -62.18
CA GLY A 39 -20.92 -14.28 -61.50
C GLY A 39 -19.79 -13.68 -60.64
N GLY A 40 -19.09 -12.72 -61.22
CA GLY A 40 -18.02 -12.02 -60.53
C GLY A 40 -18.54 -11.14 -59.40
N ASP A 41 -18.10 -11.39 -58.19
CA ASP A 41 -18.10 -10.40 -57.09
C ASP A 41 -16.63 -10.00 -56.81
N PRO A 42 -16.29 -8.72 -57.10
CA PRO A 42 -14.94 -8.22 -56.85
C PRO A 42 -14.77 -7.63 -55.44
N LEU A 43 -15.31 -8.31 -54.43
CA LEU A 43 -15.07 -7.97 -53.03
C LEU A 43 -14.81 -9.24 -52.24
N SER A 44 -13.72 -9.94 -52.58
CA SER A 44 -13.12 -10.86 -51.61
C SER A 44 -12.66 -10.01 -50.46
N CYS A 45 -13.47 -9.96 -49.39
CA CYS A 45 -13.03 -9.51 -48.09
C CYS A 45 -11.75 -10.29 -47.73
N VAL A 46 -10.63 -9.63 -47.87
CA VAL A 46 -9.39 -10.10 -47.19
C VAL A 46 -9.78 -10.23 -45.74
N ALA A 47 -9.94 -11.47 -45.27
CA ALA A 47 -10.08 -11.75 -43.87
C ALA A 47 -8.84 -11.15 -43.21
N VAL A 48 -9.00 -9.96 -42.63
CA VAL A 48 -7.97 -9.38 -41.73
C VAL A 48 -7.89 -10.34 -40.59
N THR A 49 -6.92 -11.24 -40.65
CA THR A 49 -6.52 -12.05 -39.50
C THR A 49 -6.33 -11.04 -38.38
N PRO A 50 -7.08 -11.11 -37.26
CA PRO A 50 -6.84 -10.20 -36.15
C PRO A 50 -5.37 -10.36 -35.80
N ALA A 51 -4.63 -9.25 -35.88
CA ALA A 51 -3.22 -9.20 -35.54
C ALA A 51 -3.09 -9.91 -34.17
N ALA A 52 -2.28 -10.96 -34.14
CA ALA A 52 -2.03 -11.71 -32.91
C ALA A 52 -1.73 -10.66 -31.84
N SER A 53 -2.57 -10.58 -30.83
CA SER A 53 -2.42 -9.61 -29.73
C SER A 53 -1.02 -9.84 -29.16
N VAL A 54 -0.14 -8.86 -29.38
CA VAL A 54 1.19 -8.87 -28.76
C VAL A 54 0.95 -9.15 -27.28
N PRO A 55 1.55 -10.21 -26.69
CA PRO A 55 1.32 -10.53 -25.30
C PRO A 55 1.67 -9.29 -24.48
N THR A 56 0.65 -8.63 -23.92
CA THR A 56 0.91 -7.49 -23.01
C THR A 56 1.77 -8.02 -21.89
N PRO A 57 2.97 -7.44 -21.67
CA PRO A 57 3.87 -7.92 -20.64
C PRO A 57 3.10 -8.05 -19.33
N ASN A 58 3.15 -9.23 -18.71
CA ASN A 58 2.35 -9.52 -17.52
C ASN A 58 2.86 -8.70 -16.32
N LEU A 59 2.25 -7.56 -16.09
CA LEU A 59 2.46 -6.81 -14.84
C LEU A 59 2.16 -7.72 -13.64
N PRO A 60 2.98 -7.66 -12.58
CA PRO A 60 2.65 -8.29 -11.30
C PRO A 60 1.21 -7.95 -10.87
N GLU A 61 0.51 -8.91 -10.27
CA GLU A 61 -0.92 -8.75 -9.92
C GLU A 61 -1.19 -7.52 -9.04
N ASP A 62 -0.25 -7.19 -8.16
CA ASP A 62 -0.32 -6.07 -7.25
C ASP A 62 -0.12 -4.70 -7.91
N LEU A 63 0.42 -4.66 -9.13
CA LEU A 63 0.57 -3.44 -9.93
C LEU A 63 -0.54 -3.28 -10.98
N ARG A 64 -1.47 -4.22 -11.10
CA ARG A 64 -2.66 -4.11 -11.97
C ARG A 64 -3.74 -3.26 -11.32
N ILE A 65 -3.49 -1.95 -11.28
CA ILE A 65 -4.39 -0.97 -10.67
C ILE A 65 -5.23 -0.26 -11.74
N SER A 66 -6.43 0.17 -11.37
CA SER A 66 -7.35 0.91 -12.25
C SER A 66 -7.11 2.43 -12.25
N TRP A 67 -6.18 2.94 -11.44
CA TRP A 67 -5.84 4.36 -11.36
C TRP A 67 -4.41 4.63 -11.81
N SER A 68 -4.12 5.89 -12.15
CA SER A 68 -2.86 6.33 -12.73
C SER A 68 -2.43 7.69 -12.16
N TRP A 69 -1.37 8.30 -12.68
CA TRP A 69 -0.83 9.57 -12.20
C TRP A 69 -1.84 10.73 -12.16
N PRO A 70 -2.82 10.91 -13.10
CA PRO A 70 -3.79 11.99 -12.97
C PRO A 70 -4.68 11.82 -11.75
N HIS A 71 -5.10 10.58 -11.45
CA HIS A 71 -5.86 10.31 -10.24
C HIS A 71 -5.04 10.57 -8.98
N LEU A 72 -3.73 10.25 -8.99
CA LEU A 72 -2.83 10.57 -7.88
C LEU A 72 -2.75 12.08 -7.66
N LEU A 73 -2.64 12.88 -8.73
CA LEU A 73 -2.62 14.34 -8.62
C LEU A 73 -3.91 14.88 -8.00
N VAL A 74 -5.07 14.42 -8.48
CA VAL A 74 -6.37 14.82 -7.91
C VAL A 74 -6.49 14.38 -6.45
N PHE A 75 -6.01 13.19 -6.10
CA PHE A 75 -5.98 12.71 -4.72
C PHE A 75 -5.14 13.61 -3.81
N VAL A 76 -3.91 13.97 -4.23
CA VAL A 76 -3.04 14.86 -3.46
C VAL A 76 -3.68 16.24 -3.27
N ILE A 77 -4.26 16.81 -4.31
CA ILE A 77 -4.97 18.09 -4.24
C ILE A 77 -6.14 17.97 -3.26
N PHE A 78 -6.94 16.90 -3.34
CA PHE A 78 -8.06 16.68 -2.42
C PHE A 78 -7.61 16.54 -0.96
N VAL A 79 -6.55 15.77 -0.70
CA VAL A 79 -5.99 15.58 0.65
C VAL A 79 -5.57 16.93 1.26
N LEU A 80 -4.85 17.75 0.50
CA LEU A 80 -4.40 19.07 0.97
C LEU A 80 -5.58 20.05 1.13
N ALA A 81 -6.47 20.13 0.14
CA ALA A 81 -7.61 21.02 0.18
C ALA A 81 -8.58 20.67 1.32
N SER A 82 -8.87 19.39 1.54
CA SER A 82 -9.75 18.94 2.63
C SER A 82 -9.15 19.22 4.01
N GLN A 83 -7.84 19.07 4.18
CA GLN A 83 -7.15 19.42 5.43
C GLN A 83 -7.24 20.93 5.73
N ILE A 84 -6.99 21.76 4.72
CA ILE A 84 -7.10 23.22 4.85
C ILE A 84 -8.55 23.62 5.14
N ALA A 85 -9.51 23.10 4.38
CA ALA A 85 -10.93 23.39 4.56
C ALA A 85 -11.42 23.00 5.96
N LEU A 86 -11.05 21.82 6.46
CA LEU A 86 -11.38 21.36 7.79
C LEU A 86 -10.78 22.30 8.86
N GLY A 87 -9.53 22.70 8.71
CA GLY A 87 -8.88 23.67 9.60
C GLY A 87 -9.63 25.01 9.64
N ILE A 88 -10.01 25.54 8.47
CA ILE A 88 -10.80 26.78 8.37
C ILE A 88 -12.14 26.65 9.08
N VAL A 89 -12.87 25.55 8.86
CA VAL A 89 -14.19 25.30 9.50
C VAL A 89 -14.04 25.24 11.02
N VAL A 90 -13.04 24.53 11.54
CA VAL A 90 -12.79 24.44 12.99
C VAL A 90 -12.45 25.81 13.57
N ILE A 91 -11.56 26.56 12.95
CA ILE A 91 -11.19 27.92 13.39
C ILE A 91 -12.40 28.84 13.37
N ALA A 92 -13.19 28.84 12.28
CA ALA A 92 -14.38 29.67 12.15
C ALA A 92 -15.44 29.35 13.24
N TYR A 93 -15.68 28.06 13.50
CA TYR A 93 -16.62 27.62 14.52
C TYR A 93 -16.23 28.12 15.90
N PHE A 94 -15.00 27.89 16.34
CA PHE A 94 -14.56 28.29 17.67
C PHE A 94 -14.38 29.80 17.82
N SER A 95 -14.06 30.51 16.73
CA SER A 95 -13.98 31.99 16.77
C SER A 95 -15.36 32.64 16.87
N ALA A 96 -16.38 32.06 16.23
CA ALA A 96 -17.74 32.61 16.24
C ALA A 96 -18.51 32.27 17.53
N ASP A 97 -18.39 31.03 18.01
CA ASP A 97 -19.18 30.50 19.13
C ASP A 97 -18.65 30.92 20.50
N ARG A 98 -17.35 31.00 20.70
CA ARG A 98 -16.72 31.13 22.02
C ARG A 98 -15.99 32.44 22.27
N HIS A 99 -15.95 33.37 21.32
CA HIS A 99 -15.22 34.63 21.44
C HIS A 99 -13.80 34.49 22.01
N LEU A 100 -13.12 33.39 21.67
CA LEU A 100 -11.79 33.08 22.17
C LEU A 100 -10.76 34.06 21.60
N SER A 101 -9.81 34.48 22.43
CA SER A 101 -8.62 35.17 21.92
C SER A 101 -7.79 34.24 21.04
N GLN A 102 -6.99 34.79 20.12
CA GLN A 102 -6.11 33.99 19.23
C GLN A 102 -5.21 33.05 20.02
N LYS A 103 -4.71 33.45 21.17
CA LYS A 103 -3.87 32.62 22.04
C LYS A 103 -4.64 31.41 22.60
N GLN A 104 -5.87 31.64 23.07
CA GLN A 104 -6.73 30.57 23.59
C GLN A 104 -7.14 29.58 22.47
N LEU A 105 -7.47 30.12 21.30
CA LEU A 105 -7.83 29.33 20.15
C LEU A 105 -6.65 28.43 19.72
N LYS A 106 -5.44 28.98 19.62
CA LYS A 106 -4.24 28.23 19.31
C LYS A 106 -3.99 27.11 20.32
N GLN A 107 -4.08 27.44 21.62
CA GLN A 107 -3.92 26.46 22.69
C GLN A 107 -4.96 25.35 22.61
N LEU A 108 -6.24 25.68 22.33
CA LEU A 108 -7.31 24.69 22.17
C LEU A 108 -7.03 23.74 21.00
N LEU A 109 -6.62 24.29 19.84
CA LEU A 109 -6.31 23.52 18.65
C LEU A 109 -5.10 22.59 18.82
N GLU A 110 -4.14 22.96 19.65
CA GLU A 110 -2.90 22.21 19.87
C GLU A 110 -2.98 21.25 21.05
N SER A 111 -3.89 21.42 22.01
CA SER A 111 -3.87 20.66 23.27
C SER A 111 -5.17 19.93 23.62
N ASP A 112 -6.29 20.16 22.93
CA ASP A 112 -7.53 19.42 23.20
C ASP A 112 -7.54 18.07 22.46
N PRO A 113 -7.38 16.93 23.17
CA PRO A 113 -7.34 15.63 22.54
C PRO A 113 -8.62 15.25 21.77
N LYS A 114 -9.79 15.72 22.27
CA LYS A 114 -11.08 15.41 21.62
C LYS A 114 -11.20 16.10 20.28
N LEU A 115 -10.77 17.35 20.21
CA LEU A 115 -10.79 18.13 18.98
C LEU A 115 -9.81 17.54 17.97
N ILE A 116 -8.59 17.22 18.39
CA ILE A 116 -7.55 16.67 17.52
C ILE A 116 -7.95 15.29 16.98
N ILE A 117 -8.40 14.39 17.86
CA ILE A 117 -8.84 13.06 17.43
C ILE A 117 -10.08 13.18 16.52
N GLY A 118 -11.06 14.02 16.90
CA GLY A 118 -12.27 14.20 16.10
C GLY A 118 -12.00 14.75 14.70
N THR A 119 -11.12 15.74 14.58
CA THR A 119 -10.73 16.31 13.28
C THR A 119 -9.94 15.31 12.43
N ASN A 120 -9.03 14.54 13.03
CA ASN A 120 -8.31 13.49 12.31
C ASN A 120 -9.24 12.37 11.81
N VAL A 121 -10.17 11.90 12.65
CA VAL A 121 -11.14 10.87 12.26
C VAL A 121 -12.03 11.39 11.11
N LEU A 122 -12.50 12.63 11.19
CA LEU A 122 -13.29 13.23 10.12
C LEU A 122 -12.47 13.34 8.82
N TRP A 123 -11.22 13.80 8.92
CA TRP A 123 -10.34 13.89 7.75
C TRP A 123 -10.06 12.53 7.12
N PHE A 124 -9.79 11.51 7.92
CA PHE A 124 -9.64 10.13 7.45
C PHE A 124 -10.91 9.63 6.76
N ALA A 125 -12.08 9.94 7.31
CA ALA A 125 -13.37 9.58 6.69
C ALA A 125 -13.55 10.26 5.32
N LEU A 126 -13.15 11.54 5.17
CA LEU A 126 -13.18 12.26 3.89
C LEU A 126 -12.23 11.61 2.86
N ILE A 127 -11.02 11.24 3.27
CA ILE A 127 -10.07 10.53 2.38
C ILE A 127 -10.64 9.18 1.94
N PHE A 128 -11.21 8.40 2.86
CA PHE A 128 -11.84 7.12 2.54
C PHE A 128 -13.04 7.29 1.61
N LEU A 129 -13.87 8.29 1.86
CA LEU A 129 -15.00 8.63 1.00
C LEU A 129 -14.54 8.98 -0.41
N PHE A 130 -13.50 9.81 -0.54
CA PHE A 130 -12.92 10.14 -1.83
C PHE A 130 -12.43 8.88 -2.58
N LEU A 131 -11.63 8.04 -1.92
CA LEU A 131 -11.12 6.81 -2.51
C LEU A 131 -12.27 5.84 -2.86
N TYR A 132 -13.28 5.71 -1.99
CA TYR A 132 -14.43 4.87 -2.23
C TYR A 132 -15.23 5.34 -3.46
N VAL A 133 -15.56 6.61 -3.53
CA VAL A 133 -16.31 7.16 -4.67
C VAL A 133 -15.50 7.00 -5.96
N THR A 134 -14.23 7.35 -5.95
CA THR A 134 -13.41 7.37 -7.17
C THR A 134 -12.95 6.01 -7.65
N LEU A 135 -12.76 5.03 -6.75
CA LEU A 135 -12.30 3.69 -7.11
C LEU A 135 -13.43 2.67 -7.17
N ALA A 136 -14.38 2.70 -6.22
CA ALA A 136 -15.46 1.73 -6.20
C ALA A 136 -16.64 2.18 -7.04
N VAL A 137 -17.17 3.39 -6.82
CA VAL A 137 -18.41 3.84 -7.50
C VAL A 137 -18.13 4.22 -8.95
N LEU A 138 -17.15 5.10 -9.22
CA LEU A 138 -16.89 5.59 -10.59
C LEU A 138 -16.17 4.58 -11.49
N ARG A 139 -15.51 3.57 -10.93
CA ARG A 139 -14.74 2.56 -11.68
C ARG A 139 -15.30 1.15 -11.55
N ASP A 140 -16.41 0.99 -10.85
CA ASP A 140 -17.09 -0.29 -10.62
C ASP A 140 -16.11 -1.39 -10.15
N SER A 141 -15.25 -1.05 -9.19
CA SER A 141 -14.20 -1.95 -8.70
C SER A 141 -14.43 -2.32 -7.24
N PRO A 142 -14.21 -3.57 -6.81
CA PRO A 142 -14.35 -3.97 -5.42
C PRO A 142 -13.30 -3.27 -4.54
N PHE A 143 -13.72 -2.27 -3.77
CA PHE A 143 -12.88 -1.31 -3.05
C PHE A 143 -11.69 -1.93 -2.32
N TRP A 144 -11.95 -2.81 -1.37
CA TRP A 144 -10.89 -3.41 -0.56
C TRP A 144 -9.94 -4.28 -1.37
N ARG A 145 -10.48 -5.04 -2.31
CA ARG A 145 -9.68 -5.94 -3.15
C ARG A 145 -8.79 -5.15 -4.11
N SER A 146 -9.31 -4.07 -4.69
CA SER A 146 -8.54 -3.19 -5.59
C SER A 146 -7.35 -2.55 -4.88
N LEU A 147 -7.52 -2.16 -3.61
CA LEU A 147 -6.45 -1.63 -2.76
C LEU A 147 -5.52 -2.71 -2.18
N GLY A 148 -5.69 -3.97 -2.59
CA GLY A 148 -4.78 -5.06 -2.19
C GLY A 148 -5.08 -5.68 -0.82
N TRP A 149 -6.27 -5.44 -0.25
CA TRP A 149 -6.73 -6.16 0.94
C TRP A 149 -7.17 -7.58 0.55
N LYS A 150 -6.23 -8.52 0.61
CA LYS A 150 -6.40 -9.94 0.27
C LYS A 150 -5.94 -10.78 1.44
N LYS A 151 -6.44 -12.02 1.53
CA LYS A 151 -5.92 -13.00 2.50
C LYS A 151 -4.45 -13.30 2.18
N LEU A 152 -3.67 -13.56 3.21
CA LEU A 152 -2.32 -14.10 3.05
C LEU A 152 -2.39 -15.43 2.31
N LYS A 153 -1.52 -15.63 1.32
CA LYS A 153 -1.43 -16.92 0.61
C LYS A 153 -0.91 -17.96 1.59
N SER A 154 -1.62 -19.08 1.71
CA SER A 154 -1.14 -20.24 2.47
C SER A 154 -0.03 -20.89 1.65
N ASP A 155 1.21 -20.85 2.14
CA ASP A 155 2.29 -21.62 1.59
C ASP A 155 2.22 -23.04 2.20
N PRO A 156 2.20 -24.12 1.40
CA PRO A 156 2.31 -25.48 1.91
C PRO A 156 3.54 -25.72 2.78
N ALA A 157 4.65 -25.01 2.53
CA ALA A 157 5.83 -24.98 3.37
C ALA A 157 5.68 -24.16 4.66
N GLY A 158 4.55 -23.50 4.90
CA GLY A 158 4.17 -22.88 6.17
C GLY A 158 4.81 -21.52 6.47
N GLY A 159 5.51 -20.88 5.51
CA GLY A 159 6.27 -19.66 5.74
C GLY A 159 5.46 -18.36 5.70
N GLN A 160 4.79 -18.07 4.60
CA GLN A 160 4.20 -16.76 4.34
C GLN A 160 2.76 -16.56 4.86
N GLY A 161 2.05 -17.61 5.25
CA GLY A 161 0.64 -17.58 5.57
C GLY A 161 0.26 -17.40 7.05
N ARG A 162 1.21 -17.14 7.94
CA ARG A 162 0.95 -17.06 9.39
C ARG A 162 0.79 -15.61 9.86
N PRO A 163 -0.46 -15.11 10.05
CA PRO A 163 -0.71 -13.71 10.44
C PRO A 163 0.01 -13.27 11.71
N TRP A 164 0.11 -14.14 12.71
CA TRP A 164 0.77 -13.85 13.98
C TRP A 164 2.27 -13.55 13.85
N MET A 165 2.96 -14.10 12.82
CA MET A 165 4.38 -13.81 12.58
C MET A 165 4.59 -12.34 12.20
N TYR A 166 3.73 -11.78 11.34
CA TYR A 166 3.78 -10.36 10.98
C TYR A 166 3.52 -9.48 12.20
N PHE A 167 2.52 -9.83 13.01
CA PHE A 167 2.23 -9.09 14.23
C PHE A 167 3.42 -9.12 15.19
N LEU A 168 4.00 -10.28 15.49
CA LEU A 168 5.17 -10.39 16.37
C LEU A 168 6.41 -9.72 15.78
N SER A 169 6.61 -9.78 14.45
CA SER A 169 7.69 -9.04 13.79
C SER A 169 7.51 -7.53 13.97
N GLY A 170 6.28 -7.03 13.93
CA GLY A 170 5.96 -5.64 14.25
C GLY A 170 6.31 -5.28 15.69
N CYS A 171 5.99 -6.15 16.67
CA CYS A 171 6.41 -5.95 18.06
C CYS A 171 7.95 -5.89 18.20
N GLY A 172 8.66 -6.79 17.52
CA GLY A 172 10.14 -6.79 17.52
C GLY A 172 10.72 -5.53 16.88
N LEU A 173 10.13 -5.07 15.77
CA LEU A 173 10.53 -3.81 15.12
C LEU A 173 10.33 -2.61 16.06
N SER A 174 9.24 -2.58 16.80
CA SER A 174 8.97 -1.52 17.79
C SER A 174 10.07 -1.47 18.87
N ILE A 175 10.45 -2.62 19.42
CA ILE A 175 11.54 -2.70 20.42
C ILE A 175 12.84 -2.19 19.82
N PHE A 176 13.16 -2.59 18.58
CA PHE A 176 14.36 -2.11 17.89
C PHE A 176 14.34 -0.57 17.74
N VAL A 177 13.22 -0.01 17.30
CA VAL A 177 13.08 1.45 17.10
C VAL A 177 13.18 2.19 18.43
N VAL A 178 12.59 1.69 19.52
CA VAL A 178 12.72 2.29 20.85
C VAL A 178 14.20 2.32 21.30
N ILE A 179 14.92 1.22 21.12
CA ILE A 179 16.36 1.17 21.45
C ILE A 179 17.18 2.12 20.57
N ALA A 180 16.86 2.18 19.25
CA ALA A 180 17.55 3.08 18.33
C ALA A 180 17.26 4.55 18.62
N SER A 181 16.00 4.89 18.95
CA SER A 181 15.58 6.26 19.26
C SER A 181 16.27 6.83 20.51
N SER A 182 16.64 5.98 21.48
CA SER A 182 17.40 6.43 22.67
C SER A 182 18.81 6.96 22.34
N ARG A 183 19.30 6.76 21.13
CA ARG A 183 20.57 7.31 20.63
C ARG A 183 20.38 8.62 19.84
N VAL A 184 19.14 9.01 19.56
CA VAL A 184 18.83 10.22 18.81
C VAL A 184 18.80 11.40 19.78
N LYS A 185 19.55 12.46 19.46
CA LYS A 185 19.51 13.72 20.23
C LYS A 185 18.13 14.36 20.10
N ASP A 186 17.67 15.00 21.15
CA ASP A 186 16.40 15.72 21.23
C ASP A 186 15.14 14.86 21.03
N ALA A 187 15.27 13.53 21.16
CA ALA A 187 14.14 12.60 21.07
C ALA A 187 13.12 12.78 22.22
N ASP A 188 13.53 13.38 23.32
CA ASP A 188 12.71 13.54 24.54
C ASP A 188 11.77 14.76 24.51
N HIS A 189 11.86 15.61 23.46
CA HIS A 189 11.08 16.84 23.34
C HIS A 189 10.24 16.88 22.04
N VAL A 190 9.42 15.86 21.82
CA VAL A 190 8.56 15.79 20.65
C VAL A 190 7.11 16.18 20.96
N PRO A 191 6.43 16.91 20.05
CA PRO A 191 5.07 17.44 20.30
C PRO A 191 4.05 16.37 20.67
N ILE A 192 4.18 15.16 20.19
CA ILE A 192 3.26 14.05 20.51
C ILE A 192 3.22 13.71 22.01
N GLN A 193 4.26 14.04 22.76
CA GLN A 193 4.30 13.79 24.23
C GLN A 193 3.31 14.64 25.00
N GLU A 194 2.90 15.79 24.50
CA GLU A 194 1.91 16.66 25.14
C GLU A 194 0.56 15.96 25.36
N PHE A 195 0.20 15.04 24.46
CA PHE A 195 -1.05 14.27 24.57
C PHE A 195 -1.08 13.30 25.74
N PHE A 196 0.08 12.91 26.25
CA PHE A 196 0.17 11.98 27.37
C PHE A 196 0.02 12.65 28.73
N LYS A 197 -0.01 13.99 28.79
CA LYS A 197 -0.24 14.74 30.04
C LYS A 197 -1.64 14.54 30.62
N ASN A 198 -2.62 14.14 29.80
CA ASN A 198 -3.98 13.83 30.21
C ASN A 198 -4.26 12.33 30.00
N ARG A 199 -4.63 11.64 31.07
CA ARG A 199 -4.89 10.19 31.05
C ARG A 199 -5.95 9.79 29.99
N THR A 200 -7.08 10.51 29.94
CA THR A 200 -8.12 10.23 28.95
C THR A 200 -7.63 10.49 27.54
N GLY A 201 -6.89 11.58 27.31
CA GLY A 201 -6.27 11.89 26.03
C GLY A 201 -5.27 10.81 25.59
N ALA A 202 -4.43 10.35 26.51
CA ALA A 202 -3.46 9.30 26.25
C ALA A 202 -4.13 7.99 25.81
N PHE A 203 -5.14 7.51 26.53
CA PHE A 203 -5.88 6.30 26.13
C PHE A 203 -6.63 6.47 24.80
N SER A 204 -7.23 7.64 24.57
CA SER A 204 -7.94 7.90 23.31
C SER A 204 -6.96 7.94 22.11
N LEU A 205 -5.80 8.58 22.29
CA LEU A 205 -4.74 8.61 21.29
C LEU A 205 -4.20 7.20 21.03
N MET A 206 -3.95 6.41 22.07
CA MET A 206 -3.48 5.04 21.95
C MET A 206 -4.49 4.15 21.22
N ALA A 207 -5.77 4.27 21.54
CA ALA A 207 -6.82 3.52 20.84
C ALA A 207 -6.86 3.89 19.36
N MET A 208 -6.76 5.18 19.03
CA MET A 208 -6.68 5.65 17.64
C MET A 208 -5.41 5.12 16.95
N ALA A 209 -4.25 5.24 17.59
CA ALA A 209 -2.97 4.83 17.04
C ALA A 209 -2.88 3.32 16.80
N VAL A 210 -3.51 2.49 17.64
CA VAL A 210 -3.48 1.03 17.50
C VAL A 210 -4.54 0.52 16.54
N LEU A 211 -5.76 1.07 16.56
CA LEU A 211 -6.90 0.49 15.84
C LEU A 211 -7.21 1.21 14.52
N VAL A 212 -7.20 2.55 14.52
CA VAL A 212 -7.68 3.34 13.39
C VAL A 212 -6.53 3.73 12.46
N ALA A 213 -5.47 4.29 13.00
CA ALA A 213 -4.36 4.80 12.19
C ALA A 213 -3.73 3.71 11.29
N PRO A 214 -3.40 2.49 11.76
CA PRO A 214 -2.86 1.45 10.90
C PRO A 214 -3.78 1.07 9.75
N LEU A 215 -5.10 1.00 9.98
CA LEU A 215 -6.05 0.69 8.92
C LEU A 215 -6.05 1.76 7.83
N VAL A 216 -6.08 3.02 8.23
CA VAL A 216 -6.12 4.16 7.31
C VAL A 216 -4.79 4.31 6.57
N GLU A 217 -3.70 4.31 7.31
CA GLU A 217 -2.37 4.54 6.77
C GLU A 217 -1.94 3.41 5.83
N GLU A 218 -2.18 2.14 6.17
CA GLU A 218 -1.85 1.04 5.29
C GLU A 218 -2.70 1.06 4.01
N THR A 219 -3.97 1.44 4.12
CA THR A 219 -4.85 1.59 2.95
C THR A 219 -4.34 2.68 2.01
N ILE A 220 -3.91 3.83 2.55
CA ILE A 220 -3.39 4.94 1.75
C ILE A 220 -1.99 4.64 1.21
N PHE A 221 -1.03 4.28 2.07
CA PHE A 221 0.37 4.14 1.68
C PHE A 221 0.61 2.85 0.89
N ARG A 222 0.11 1.71 1.36
CA ARG A 222 0.42 0.39 0.78
C ARG A 222 -0.66 -0.10 -0.17
N GLY A 223 -1.91 0.32 0.05
CA GLY A 223 -3.01 0.01 -0.87
C GLY A 223 -3.04 0.92 -2.09
N TYR A 224 -2.88 2.22 -1.88
CA TYR A 224 -3.06 3.22 -2.93
C TYR A 224 -1.74 3.77 -3.49
N LEU A 225 -0.86 4.35 -2.66
CA LEU A 225 0.35 5.04 -3.12
C LEU A 225 1.41 4.10 -3.69
N TYR A 226 1.75 3.03 -2.98
CA TYR A 226 2.79 2.09 -3.40
C TYR A 226 2.60 1.59 -4.85
N PRO A 227 1.45 1.01 -5.24
CA PRO A 227 1.31 0.46 -6.59
C PRO A 227 1.28 1.54 -7.68
N VAL A 228 0.73 2.73 -7.40
CA VAL A 228 0.71 3.81 -8.40
C VAL A 228 2.11 4.41 -8.60
N LEU A 229 2.90 4.58 -7.55
CA LEU A 229 4.28 5.05 -7.65
C LEU A 229 5.16 4.03 -8.39
N ALA A 230 5.01 2.74 -8.09
CA ALA A 230 5.73 1.68 -8.79
C ALA A 230 5.41 1.68 -10.28
N ARG A 231 4.15 1.84 -10.64
CA ARG A 231 3.70 1.89 -12.03
C ARG A 231 4.22 3.14 -12.75
N ILE A 232 4.07 4.32 -12.17
CA ILE A 232 4.56 5.58 -12.76
C ILE A 232 6.07 5.49 -13.00
N THR A 233 6.83 5.04 -12.00
CA THR A 233 8.29 4.90 -12.14
C THR A 233 8.65 3.90 -13.23
N SER A 234 7.94 2.77 -13.32
CA SER A 234 8.16 1.77 -14.37
C SER A 234 7.86 2.35 -15.77
N GLU A 235 6.77 3.08 -15.92
CA GLU A 235 6.37 3.72 -17.19
C GLU A 235 7.41 4.77 -17.62
N VAL A 236 7.90 5.57 -16.68
CA VAL A 236 8.96 6.58 -16.95
C VAL A 236 10.26 5.91 -17.37
N LEU A 237 10.69 4.85 -16.69
CA LEU A 237 11.92 4.13 -17.03
C LEU A 237 11.82 3.45 -18.41
N GLN A 238 10.66 2.91 -18.75
CA GLN A 238 10.41 2.34 -20.08
C GLN A 238 10.44 3.43 -21.17
N PHE A 239 9.89 4.62 -20.90
CA PHE A 239 9.97 5.75 -21.82
C PHE A 239 11.43 6.15 -22.13
N PHE A 240 12.34 6.01 -21.17
CA PHE A 240 13.78 6.20 -21.36
C PHE A 240 14.52 4.97 -21.92
N GLY A 241 13.80 3.95 -22.40
CA GLY A 241 14.36 2.81 -23.10
C GLY A 241 14.77 1.63 -22.21
N MET A 242 14.41 1.63 -20.91
CA MET A 242 14.67 0.48 -20.07
C MET A 242 13.73 -0.69 -20.43
N GLU A 243 14.27 -1.90 -20.46
CA GLU A 243 13.51 -3.13 -20.72
C GLU A 243 12.40 -3.31 -19.65
N PHE A 244 11.23 -3.80 -20.05
CA PHE A 244 10.03 -3.88 -19.24
C PHE A 244 10.25 -4.56 -17.88
N SER A 245 10.93 -5.70 -17.84
CA SER A 245 11.14 -6.46 -16.60
C SER A 245 12.05 -5.70 -15.63
N SER A 246 13.10 -5.09 -16.14
CA SER A 246 14.04 -4.26 -15.38
C SER A 246 13.38 -2.97 -14.88
N ALA A 247 12.61 -2.29 -15.72
CA ALA A 247 11.86 -1.09 -15.37
C ALA A 247 10.83 -1.39 -14.26
N THR A 248 10.13 -2.52 -14.35
CA THR A 248 9.15 -2.94 -13.34
C THR A 248 9.81 -3.22 -12.00
N ARG A 249 10.92 -3.98 -11.98
CA ARG A 249 11.66 -4.26 -10.73
C ARG A 249 12.20 -2.98 -10.09
N THR A 250 12.81 -2.11 -10.89
CA THR A 250 13.34 -0.82 -10.42
C THR A 250 12.20 0.07 -9.91
N GLY A 251 11.06 0.11 -10.60
CA GLY A 251 9.87 0.84 -10.17
C GLY A 251 9.34 0.37 -8.81
N VAL A 252 9.30 -0.94 -8.57
CA VAL A 252 8.93 -1.52 -7.27
C VAL A 252 9.90 -1.07 -6.17
N VAL A 253 11.22 -1.21 -6.39
CA VAL A 253 12.22 -0.81 -5.39
C VAL A 253 12.14 0.69 -5.09
N ALA A 254 12.08 1.52 -6.13
CA ALA A 254 11.94 2.97 -5.97
C ALA A 254 10.66 3.33 -5.20
N SER A 255 9.54 2.69 -5.52
CA SER A 255 8.27 2.92 -4.82
C SER A 255 8.32 2.50 -3.35
N ILE A 256 9.00 1.41 -2.99
CA ILE A 256 9.21 1.01 -1.59
C ILE A 256 9.93 2.14 -0.83
N LEU A 257 10.99 2.67 -1.40
CA LEU A 257 11.77 3.76 -0.77
C LEU A 257 10.97 5.06 -0.69
N MET A 258 10.32 5.46 -1.78
CA MET A 258 9.51 6.69 -1.83
C MET A 258 8.34 6.64 -0.85
N THR A 259 7.61 5.51 -0.81
CA THR A 259 6.47 5.34 0.10
C THR A 259 6.93 5.33 1.56
N GLY A 260 8.07 4.70 1.87
CA GLY A 260 8.66 4.73 3.21
C GLY A 260 9.10 6.13 3.63
N MET A 261 9.73 6.88 2.72
CA MET A 261 10.12 8.28 2.96
C MET A 261 8.90 9.18 3.20
N LEU A 262 7.87 9.07 2.37
CA LEU A 262 6.63 9.82 2.57
C LEU A 262 5.97 9.49 3.90
N PHE A 263 5.99 8.21 4.31
CA PHE A 263 5.48 7.79 5.61
C PHE A 263 6.23 8.47 6.77
N GLY A 264 7.54 8.48 6.76
CA GLY A 264 8.35 9.18 7.77
C GLY A 264 8.13 10.69 7.78
N LEU A 265 8.10 11.33 6.59
CA LEU A 265 7.89 12.77 6.46
C LEU A 265 6.51 13.23 6.90
N MET A 266 5.46 12.45 6.69
CA MET A 266 4.11 12.76 7.17
C MET A 266 4.02 12.85 8.70
N HIS A 267 4.93 12.17 9.41
CA HIS A 267 5.01 12.23 10.87
C HIS A 267 5.97 13.31 11.40
N ALA A 268 6.67 14.02 10.51
CA ALA A 268 7.67 15.02 10.92
C ALA A 268 7.13 16.08 11.89
N PRO A 269 5.92 16.66 11.71
CA PRO A 269 5.36 17.61 12.67
C PRO A 269 5.15 17.00 14.07
N GLN A 270 4.73 15.74 14.16
CA GLN A 270 4.53 15.03 15.43
C GLN A 270 5.84 14.73 16.14
N LEU A 271 6.92 14.59 15.37
CA LEU A 271 8.28 14.31 15.83
C LEU A 271 9.14 15.58 16.00
N GLY A 272 8.51 16.78 15.96
CA GLY A 272 9.24 18.04 16.12
C GLY A 272 10.34 18.26 15.07
N TRP A 273 10.20 17.70 13.87
CA TRP A 273 11.21 17.73 12.80
C TRP A 273 12.57 17.13 13.20
N THR A 274 12.59 16.24 14.19
CA THR A 274 13.80 15.52 14.59
C THR A 274 14.20 14.49 13.54
N TRP A 275 15.18 14.82 12.69
CA TRP A 275 15.58 14.01 11.53
C TRP A 275 15.96 12.57 11.85
N GLY A 276 16.58 12.34 13.02
CA GLY A 276 16.90 10.98 13.47
C GLY A 276 15.66 10.11 13.66
N LEU A 277 14.60 10.66 14.27
CA LEU A 277 13.32 9.98 14.46
C LEU A 277 12.58 9.80 13.14
N ILE A 278 12.61 10.83 12.26
CA ILE A 278 12.01 10.77 10.91
C ILE A 278 12.68 9.65 10.09
N SER A 279 14.02 9.52 10.18
CA SER A 279 14.76 8.47 9.49
C SER A 279 14.40 7.08 10.00
N LEU A 280 14.25 6.90 11.31
CA LEU A 280 13.78 5.64 11.90
C LEU A 280 12.37 5.29 11.43
N LEU A 281 11.48 6.27 11.39
CA LEU A 281 10.11 6.05 10.93
C LEU A 281 10.04 5.82 9.42
N THR A 282 10.94 6.43 8.64
CA THR A 282 11.14 6.11 7.22
C THR A 282 11.54 4.65 7.04
N LEU A 283 12.49 4.15 7.86
CA LEU A 283 12.89 2.74 7.84
C LEU A 283 11.71 1.81 8.16
N VAL A 284 10.89 2.14 9.15
CA VAL A 284 9.64 1.41 9.46
C VAL A 284 8.72 1.40 8.24
N GLY A 285 8.54 2.56 7.61
CA GLY A 285 7.74 2.71 6.40
C GLY A 285 8.24 1.85 5.24
N VAL A 286 9.56 1.77 5.04
CA VAL A 286 10.21 0.90 4.05
C VAL A 286 9.93 -0.58 4.35
N ILE A 287 10.09 -1.01 5.61
CA ILE A 287 9.83 -2.40 6.03
C ILE A 287 8.37 -2.80 5.78
N PHE A 288 7.41 -1.93 6.13
CA PHE A 288 5.99 -2.19 5.90
C PHE A 288 5.68 -2.27 4.40
N THR A 289 6.26 -1.36 3.59
CA THR A 289 6.04 -1.37 2.14
C THR A 289 6.72 -2.58 1.48
N PHE A 290 7.90 -2.99 1.96
CA PHE A 290 8.55 -4.22 1.53
C PHE A 290 7.68 -5.45 1.82
N ALA A 291 7.10 -5.56 3.03
CA ALA A 291 6.20 -6.66 3.36
C ALA A 291 4.96 -6.69 2.44
N ARG A 292 4.40 -5.53 2.08
CA ARG A 292 3.33 -5.41 1.09
C ARG A 292 3.75 -5.90 -0.29
N ALA A 293 4.92 -5.47 -0.77
CA ALA A 293 5.46 -5.88 -2.06
C ALA A 293 5.77 -7.40 -2.11
N TRP A 294 6.36 -7.93 -1.04
CA TRP A 294 6.72 -9.35 -0.90
C TRP A 294 5.50 -10.28 -0.88
N THR A 295 4.46 -9.91 -0.14
CA THR A 295 3.30 -10.78 0.07
C THR A 295 2.17 -10.54 -0.93
N GLY A 296 2.18 -9.41 -1.64
CA GLY A 296 1.10 -8.99 -2.52
C GLY A 296 -0.18 -8.56 -1.78
N THR A 297 -0.15 -8.40 -0.45
CA THR A 297 -1.34 -8.00 0.33
C THR A 297 -1.05 -6.93 1.38
N VAL A 298 -1.97 -5.96 1.51
CA VAL A 298 -1.95 -4.95 2.57
C VAL A 298 -2.10 -5.57 3.96
N LEU A 299 -2.73 -6.74 4.07
CA LEU A 299 -2.92 -7.41 5.36
C LEU A 299 -1.59 -7.70 6.07
N ALA A 300 -0.52 -8.04 5.34
CA ALA A 300 0.79 -8.29 5.94
C ALA A 300 1.39 -7.03 6.58
N SER A 301 1.41 -5.92 5.86
CA SER A 301 1.91 -4.65 6.38
C SER A 301 1.02 -4.09 7.49
N PHE A 302 -0.30 -4.26 7.40
CA PHE A 302 -1.23 -3.91 8.46
C PHE A 302 -0.96 -4.66 9.76
N LEU A 303 -0.73 -5.97 9.70
CA LEU A 303 -0.42 -6.77 10.89
C LEU A 303 0.92 -6.39 11.51
N LEU A 304 1.93 -6.08 10.68
CA LEU A 304 3.21 -5.52 11.15
C LEU A 304 2.99 -4.19 11.88
N HIS A 305 2.22 -3.29 11.27
CA HIS A 305 1.94 -1.97 11.83
C HIS A 305 1.11 -2.08 13.13
N LEU A 306 0.10 -2.94 13.13
CA LEU A 306 -0.70 -3.23 14.32
C LEU A 306 0.18 -3.73 15.48
N GLY A 307 1.08 -4.68 15.21
CA GLY A 307 2.03 -5.19 16.20
C GLY A 307 2.99 -4.11 16.70
N TYR A 308 3.51 -3.28 15.78
CA TYR A 308 4.39 -2.17 16.10
C TYR A 308 3.72 -1.16 17.07
N ASN A 309 2.54 -0.67 16.73
CA ASN A 309 1.81 0.29 17.56
C ASN A 309 1.27 -0.33 18.86
N SER A 310 0.86 -1.61 18.83
CA SER A 310 0.43 -2.33 20.03
C SER A 310 1.56 -2.45 21.05
N MET A 311 2.80 -2.71 20.59
CA MET A 311 3.96 -2.81 21.49
C MET A 311 4.32 -1.46 22.07
N ILE A 312 4.26 -0.36 21.29
CA ILE A 312 4.44 1.00 21.81
C ILE A 312 3.38 1.31 22.88
N ALA A 313 2.10 1.05 22.59
CA ALA A 313 1.02 1.28 23.54
C ALA A 313 1.19 0.48 24.83
N PHE A 314 1.51 -0.82 24.72
CA PHE A 314 1.75 -1.70 25.86
C PHE A 314 2.90 -1.19 26.72
N THR A 315 4.04 -0.88 26.11
CA THR A 315 5.22 -0.37 26.80
C THR A 315 4.92 0.96 27.52
N SER A 316 4.23 1.88 26.82
CA SER A 316 3.85 3.17 27.40
C SER A 316 2.92 3.01 28.60
N ILE A 317 1.93 2.11 28.54
CA ILE A 317 1.03 1.83 29.67
C ILE A 317 1.80 1.29 30.86
N ILE A 318 2.74 0.38 30.66
CA ILE A 318 3.55 -0.19 31.74
C ILE A 318 4.47 0.87 32.38
N VAL A 319 5.24 1.59 31.56
CA VAL A 319 6.23 2.57 32.04
C VAL A 319 5.57 3.71 32.80
N THR A 320 4.40 4.19 32.32
CA THR A 320 3.65 5.28 32.95
C THR A 320 2.66 4.83 34.02
N LYS A 321 2.63 3.52 34.35
CA LYS A 321 1.64 2.92 35.27
C LYS A 321 0.20 3.33 34.89
N GLY A 322 -0.16 3.16 33.63
CA GLY A 322 -1.47 3.54 33.10
C GLY A 322 -1.68 5.06 33.02
N PHE A 323 -0.64 5.80 32.66
CA PHE A 323 -0.63 7.28 32.56
C PHE A 323 -0.96 7.99 33.88
N THR A 324 -0.61 7.36 35.00
CA THR A 324 -0.70 7.97 36.33
C THR A 324 0.63 8.58 36.79
N HIS A 325 1.73 8.10 36.24
CA HIS A 325 3.09 8.57 36.52
C HIS A 325 3.76 8.88 35.17
N MET A 326 3.83 10.14 34.83
CA MET A 326 4.59 10.59 33.66
C MET A 326 6.06 10.66 34.05
N PRO A 327 7.00 10.15 33.22
CA PRO A 327 8.41 10.40 33.44
C PRO A 327 8.63 11.91 33.53
N PRO A 328 9.47 12.39 34.47
CA PRO A 328 9.82 13.79 34.50
C PRO A 328 10.43 14.17 33.14
N GLY A 329 9.87 15.17 32.51
CA GLY A 329 10.48 15.76 31.31
C GLY A 329 11.85 16.29 31.73
N HIS A 330 12.90 15.72 31.16
CA HIS A 330 14.28 16.19 31.31
C HIS A 330 14.52 17.44 30.51
#